data_d3a6e8ce9a4f3eb9a68caa757e63022e
#
_entry.id   d3a6e8ce9a4f3eb9a68caa757e63022e
#
_cell.length_a   1.000
_cell.length_b   1.000
_cell.length_c   1.000
_cell.angle_alpha   90.00
_cell.angle_beta   90.00
_cell.angle_gamma   90.00
#
_symmetry.space_group_name_H-M   'P 1'
#
loop_
_entity.id
_entity.type
_entity.pdbx_description
1 polymer ?
#
loop_
_entity_poly.entity_id
_entity_poly.type
_entity_poly.pdbx_seq_one_letter_code
_entity_poly.pdbx_strand_id
1 'polypeptide(L)'
;MPARREVVLFEGRAGEKAFSRRMRAVSCGSRPPFVRLSFVDPEGDRMPGFHVRGTPYGEEAVAALPKERRRTAWRGRIDEMWLDVPDELLLLAGPDTLVHLPEGVDPGGAFLKTPDGWRRRGKSRPVRSLPERVLVVGAGLAGAFVTEALAARGVRVTVLDRHQVPAAGASALCCGLLHPHWQASDNPLFALTRAGFACARETLLRHPDCWAPIGVLDVARDDETEAAWQTARAQNRPFPMPPDFARWVSRDEARILSGLAVNRSAWWYERAGLVRVGRLARTLLAQSGALIRCNTRVSLQRRGGEWLALTPACEVAARADAVVIAAGCESAGLANLPDVLLPIEPLYGRISLLGNDPYPGLRTALTGHGYLGKLDGFIGVGATYERGNARVLTAEAAHEHNFGTFTDVVAPSEPPLPAAFYEGVRAVSADRLPVVGAAPDAEALRGLAFRGVPQEKDLPTKEGLWLCAAMGSRGITWGRLCAQTLVREMAGEAPLLEAALVGALSPLRFAVRDYRASGGGAIL
;
A
#
# COMPACT_ATOMS: atom_id res chain seq x y z
N MET A 1 -13.64 -27.35 5.35
CA MET A 1 -13.87 -26.40 4.25
C MET A 1 -13.65 -25.00 4.80
N PRO A 2 -12.85 -24.13 4.19
CA PRO A 2 -12.69 -22.76 4.69
C PRO A 2 -14.03 -22.02 4.52
N ALA A 3 -14.41 -21.27 5.55
CA ALA A 3 -15.65 -20.49 5.54
C ALA A 3 -15.65 -19.54 4.34
N ARG A 4 -16.60 -19.74 3.43
CA ARG A 4 -16.82 -18.85 2.28
C ARG A 4 -17.32 -17.52 2.82
N ARG A 5 -16.67 -16.42 2.44
CA ARG A 5 -17.11 -15.09 2.80
C ARG A 5 -17.84 -14.46 1.62
N GLU A 6 -19.01 -13.94 1.91
CA GLU A 6 -19.87 -13.28 0.94
C GLU A 6 -19.69 -11.76 1.10
N VAL A 7 -19.25 -11.08 0.05
CA VAL A 7 -19.27 -9.63 -0.04
C VAL A 7 -20.40 -9.24 -0.96
N VAL A 8 -21.28 -8.41 -0.45
CA VAL A 8 -22.46 -7.93 -1.18
C VAL A 8 -22.19 -6.48 -1.55
N LEU A 9 -22.11 -6.19 -2.85
CA LEU A 9 -22.04 -4.82 -3.36
C LEU A 9 -23.46 -4.36 -3.69
N PHE A 10 -23.82 -3.20 -3.18
CA PHE A 10 -25.16 -2.65 -3.29
C PHE A 10 -25.21 -1.51 -4.29
N GLU A 11 -26.27 -1.43 -5.08
CA GLU A 11 -26.62 -0.27 -5.86
C GLU A 11 -27.74 0.50 -5.16
N GLY A 12 -27.43 1.66 -4.53
CA GLY A 12 -28.41 2.57 -3.92
C GLY A 12 -28.21 2.84 -2.44
N ARG A 13 -28.93 3.87 -1.90
CA ARG A 13 -28.77 4.34 -0.52
C ARG A 13 -29.12 3.31 0.57
N ALA A 14 -30.06 2.44 0.34
CA ALA A 14 -30.44 1.37 1.27
C ALA A 14 -29.37 0.28 1.33
N GLY A 15 -28.73 0.01 0.22
CA GLY A 15 -27.64 -0.94 0.09
C GLY A 15 -26.39 -0.57 0.87
N GLU A 16 -25.99 0.71 0.93
CA GLU A 16 -24.81 1.14 1.68
C GLU A 16 -24.87 0.80 3.17
N LYS A 17 -26.05 0.92 3.80
CA LYS A 17 -26.23 0.56 5.22
C LYS A 17 -26.17 -0.95 5.46
N ALA A 18 -26.71 -1.74 4.57
CA ALA A 18 -26.69 -3.20 4.68
C ALA A 18 -25.30 -3.76 4.35
N PHE A 19 -24.58 -3.17 3.39
CA PHE A 19 -23.18 -3.46 3.08
C PHE A 19 -22.29 -3.24 4.32
N SER A 20 -22.36 -2.06 4.95
CA SER A 20 -21.59 -1.76 6.17
C SER A 20 -21.88 -2.73 7.32
N ARG A 21 -23.11 -3.21 7.46
CA ARG A 21 -23.47 -4.21 8.50
C ARG A 21 -22.88 -5.59 8.21
N ARG A 22 -22.92 -6.05 6.96
CA ARG A 22 -22.39 -7.37 6.58
C ARG A 22 -20.86 -7.40 6.58
N MET A 23 -20.23 -6.32 6.18
CA MET A 23 -18.77 -6.20 6.23
C MET A 23 -18.21 -6.30 7.67
N ARG A 24 -18.93 -5.81 8.66
CA ARG A 24 -18.56 -6.00 10.07
C ARG A 24 -18.60 -7.47 10.51
N ALA A 25 -19.47 -8.28 9.93
CA ALA A 25 -19.58 -9.70 10.25
C ALA A 25 -18.49 -10.56 9.59
N VAL A 26 -17.85 -10.05 8.52
CA VAL A 26 -16.88 -10.77 7.70
C VAL A 26 -15.44 -10.63 8.22
N SER A 27 -15.15 -9.71 9.14
CA SER A 27 -13.81 -9.33 9.57
C SER A 27 -13.08 -10.30 10.53
N CYS A 28 -13.66 -11.42 10.91
CA CYS A 28 -13.10 -12.31 11.94
C CYS A 28 -12.65 -13.67 11.39
N GLY A 29 -11.45 -13.76 10.79
CA GLY A 29 -10.88 -15.08 10.46
C GLY A 29 -9.54 -15.05 9.74
N SER A 30 -8.73 -16.04 9.99
CA SER A 30 -7.28 -16.14 9.82
C SER A 30 -6.75 -16.62 8.46
N ARG A 31 -7.49 -16.53 7.35
CA ARG A 31 -6.99 -16.80 5.98
C ARG A 31 -7.53 -15.76 5.00
N PRO A 32 -6.78 -15.41 3.91
CA PRO A 32 -7.31 -14.51 2.89
C PRO A 32 -8.63 -15.11 2.37
N PRO A 33 -9.72 -14.40 2.53
CA PRO A 33 -11.01 -14.95 2.20
C PRO A 33 -11.18 -14.97 0.68
N PHE A 34 -11.72 -16.05 0.19
CA PHE A 34 -12.44 -15.99 -1.06
C PHE A 34 -13.67 -15.12 -0.82
N VAL A 35 -13.78 -14.04 -1.54
CA VAL A 35 -14.89 -13.11 -1.40
C VAL A 35 -15.93 -13.47 -2.45
N ARG A 36 -17.14 -13.69 -1.97
CA ARG A 36 -18.31 -13.83 -2.82
C ARG A 36 -19.00 -12.48 -2.88
N LEU A 37 -19.08 -11.88 -4.06
CA LEU A 37 -19.80 -10.64 -4.29
C LEU A 37 -21.24 -10.98 -4.68
N SER A 38 -22.19 -10.36 -4.00
CA SER A 38 -23.59 -10.38 -4.39
C SER A 38 -24.05 -8.95 -4.62
N PHE A 39 -24.65 -8.68 -5.76
CA PHE A 39 -25.29 -7.40 -6.03
C PHE A 39 -26.73 -7.45 -5.55
N VAL A 40 -27.21 -6.35 -5.00
CA VAL A 40 -28.60 -6.13 -4.64
C VAL A 40 -29.09 -4.82 -5.27
N ASP A 41 -30.36 -4.77 -5.58
CA ASP A 41 -30.99 -3.58 -6.15
C ASP A 41 -31.08 -2.42 -5.14
N PRO A 42 -31.51 -1.22 -5.56
CA PRO A 42 -31.66 -0.07 -4.69
C PRO A 42 -32.62 -0.26 -3.53
N GLU A 43 -33.52 -1.24 -3.59
CA GLU A 43 -34.54 -1.52 -2.58
C GLU A 43 -34.05 -2.51 -1.52
N GLY A 44 -32.87 -3.10 -1.74
CA GLY A 44 -32.20 -3.99 -0.78
C GLY A 44 -32.44 -5.48 -1.04
N ASP A 45 -33.14 -5.81 -2.13
CA ASP A 45 -33.31 -7.17 -2.59
C ASP A 45 -32.08 -7.66 -3.34
N ARG A 46 -31.78 -8.94 -3.26
CA ARG A 46 -30.72 -9.54 -4.07
C ARG A 46 -31.08 -9.32 -5.53
N MET A 47 -30.21 -8.62 -6.25
CA MET A 47 -30.29 -8.70 -7.71
C MET A 47 -30.19 -10.17 -8.10
N PRO A 48 -31.20 -10.72 -8.80
CA PRO A 48 -31.18 -12.12 -9.15
C PRO A 48 -29.83 -12.46 -9.78
N GLY A 49 -29.09 -13.32 -9.11
CA GLY A 49 -28.06 -14.09 -9.70
C GLY A 49 -26.72 -13.54 -10.00
N PHE A 50 -26.20 -12.58 -9.26
CA PHE A 50 -24.80 -12.25 -9.41
C PHE A 50 -23.97 -12.55 -8.14
N HIS A 51 -23.08 -13.54 -8.26
CA HIS A 51 -22.13 -13.87 -7.22
C HIS A 51 -20.73 -13.96 -7.83
N VAL A 52 -19.77 -13.24 -7.25
CA VAL A 52 -18.36 -13.30 -7.66
C VAL A 52 -17.52 -13.74 -6.50
N ARG A 53 -16.63 -14.68 -6.75
CA ARG A 53 -15.58 -15.08 -5.84
C ARG A 53 -14.24 -14.57 -6.36
N GLY A 54 -13.52 -13.81 -5.54
CA GLY A 54 -12.23 -13.26 -5.90
C GLY A 54 -11.44 -12.80 -4.69
N THR A 55 -10.26 -12.24 -4.93
CA THR A 55 -9.43 -11.62 -3.91
C THR A 55 -9.50 -10.10 -4.10
N PRO A 56 -10.31 -9.38 -3.33
CA PRO A 56 -10.30 -7.92 -3.38
C PRO A 56 -9.02 -7.36 -2.75
N TYR A 57 -8.61 -6.19 -3.19
CA TYR A 57 -7.54 -5.44 -2.56
C TYR A 57 -8.00 -4.61 -1.35
N GLY A 58 -9.04 -5.05 -0.68
CA GLY A 58 -9.63 -4.42 0.49
C GLY A 58 -11.10 -4.08 0.23
N GLU A 59 -11.93 -4.68 1.02
CA GLU A 59 -13.38 -4.53 0.93
C GLU A 59 -13.80 -3.06 1.14
N GLU A 60 -13.14 -2.37 2.08
CA GLU A 60 -13.38 -0.95 2.36
C GLU A 60 -12.93 -0.04 1.22
N ALA A 61 -11.81 -0.37 0.56
CA ALA A 61 -11.34 0.39 -0.59
C ALA A 61 -12.31 0.29 -1.76
N VAL A 62 -12.89 -0.89 -2.00
CA VAL A 62 -13.93 -1.07 -3.03
C VAL A 62 -15.18 -0.29 -2.68
N ALA A 63 -15.62 -0.33 -1.41
CA ALA A 63 -16.78 0.43 -0.95
C ALA A 63 -16.58 1.95 -1.07
N ALA A 64 -15.35 2.43 -0.95
CA ALA A 64 -15.00 3.83 -1.11
C ALA A 64 -14.92 4.32 -2.57
N LEU A 65 -15.03 3.43 -3.56
CA LEU A 65 -14.98 3.81 -4.98
C LEU A 65 -16.34 4.28 -5.52
N PRO A 66 -16.38 5.17 -6.52
CA PRO A 66 -17.57 5.47 -7.28
C PRO A 66 -18.19 4.20 -7.89
N LYS A 67 -19.51 4.22 -8.10
CA LYS A 67 -20.27 3.11 -8.64
C LYS A 67 -19.67 2.53 -9.94
N GLU A 68 -19.31 3.41 -10.87
CA GLU A 68 -18.71 3.05 -12.16
C GLU A 68 -17.33 2.42 -12.02
N ARG A 69 -16.56 2.84 -11.02
CA ARG A 69 -15.23 2.31 -10.72
C ARG A 69 -15.24 1.05 -9.88
N ARG A 70 -16.28 0.79 -9.10
CA ARG A 70 -16.41 -0.49 -8.37
C ARG A 70 -16.42 -1.67 -9.33
N ARG A 71 -17.05 -1.52 -10.50
CA ARG A 71 -17.05 -2.53 -11.56
C ARG A 71 -15.67 -2.75 -12.19
N THR A 72 -14.87 -1.70 -12.33
CA THR A 72 -13.51 -1.77 -12.91
C THR A 72 -12.44 -2.16 -11.90
N ALA A 73 -12.60 -1.82 -10.63
CA ALA A 73 -11.68 -2.18 -9.56
C ALA A 73 -11.58 -3.70 -9.35
N TRP A 74 -12.60 -4.44 -9.77
CA TRP A 74 -12.66 -5.90 -9.71
C TRP A 74 -12.00 -6.61 -10.89
N ARG A 75 -11.27 -5.94 -11.73
CA ARG A 75 -10.38 -6.59 -12.71
C ARG A 75 -9.18 -7.30 -12.07
N GLY A 76 -9.14 -7.38 -10.74
CA GLY A 76 -8.35 -8.34 -10.00
C GLY A 76 -8.74 -9.78 -10.36
N ARG A 77 -8.22 -10.73 -9.61
CA ARG A 77 -8.53 -12.13 -9.83
C ARG A 77 -9.97 -12.42 -9.41
N ILE A 78 -10.85 -12.67 -10.37
CA ILE A 78 -12.16 -13.27 -10.15
C ILE A 78 -12.01 -14.76 -10.42
N ASP A 79 -12.13 -15.58 -9.39
CA ASP A 79 -11.97 -17.03 -9.51
C ASP A 79 -13.24 -17.70 -9.99
N GLU A 80 -14.40 -17.24 -9.50
CA GLU A 80 -15.70 -17.80 -9.83
C GLU A 80 -16.78 -16.72 -9.87
N MET A 81 -17.72 -16.87 -10.80
CA MET A 81 -18.82 -15.95 -11.04
C MET A 81 -20.09 -16.75 -11.29
N TRP A 82 -21.18 -16.44 -10.60
CA TRP A 82 -22.51 -17.04 -10.82
C TRP A 82 -23.46 -15.94 -11.30
N LEU A 83 -24.07 -16.16 -12.44
CA LEU A 83 -24.99 -15.23 -13.08
C LEU A 83 -26.28 -15.97 -13.46
N ASP A 84 -27.45 -15.38 -13.24
CA ASP A 84 -28.72 -15.95 -13.69
C ASP A 84 -28.93 -15.68 -15.18
N VAL A 85 -28.41 -14.55 -15.68
CA VAL A 85 -28.48 -14.19 -17.10
C VAL A 85 -27.11 -13.63 -17.54
N PRO A 86 -26.71 -13.83 -18.80
CA PRO A 86 -25.55 -13.17 -19.38
C PRO A 86 -25.82 -11.67 -19.45
N ASP A 87 -25.01 -10.90 -18.79
CA ASP A 87 -25.09 -9.44 -18.80
C ASP A 87 -23.72 -8.77 -18.96
N GLU A 88 -23.66 -7.45 -18.84
CA GLU A 88 -22.41 -6.69 -18.92
C GLU A 88 -21.35 -7.13 -17.90
N LEU A 89 -21.75 -7.82 -16.81
CA LEU A 89 -20.85 -8.31 -15.77
C LEU A 89 -19.95 -9.44 -16.27
N LEU A 90 -20.31 -10.12 -17.36
CA LEU A 90 -19.42 -11.05 -18.07
C LEU A 90 -18.12 -10.37 -18.54
N LEU A 91 -18.13 -9.06 -18.73
CA LEU A 91 -16.92 -8.29 -19.07
C LEU A 91 -15.88 -8.32 -17.95
N LEU A 92 -16.29 -8.61 -16.71
CA LEU A 92 -15.39 -8.74 -15.56
C LEU A 92 -14.69 -10.10 -15.53
N ALA A 93 -15.23 -11.11 -16.22
CA ALA A 93 -14.64 -12.45 -16.29
C ALA A 93 -13.34 -12.41 -17.10
N GLY A 94 -12.23 -12.79 -16.46
CA GLY A 94 -10.96 -13.05 -17.12
C GLY A 94 -10.89 -14.47 -17.69
N PRO A 95 -9.80 -14.82 -18.40
CA PRO A 95 -9.61 -16.18 -18.95
C PRO A 95 -9.59 -17.28 -17.89
N ASP A 96 -9.19 -16.94 -16.66
CA ASP A 96 -9.11 -17.88 -15.53
C ASP A 96 -10.37 -17.89 -14.66
N THR A 97 -11.33 -17.02 -14.95
CA THR A 97 -12.60 -16.95 -14.20
C THR A 97 -13.52 -18.07 -14.63
N LEU A 98 -14.00 -18.87 -13.67
CA LEU A 98 -15.06 -19.85 -13.90
C LEU A 98 -16.43 -19.15 -13.76
N VAL A 99 -17.20 -19.13 -14.83
CA VAL A 99 -18.54 -18.53 -14.86
C VAL A 99 -19.58 -19.64 -14.82
N HIS A 100 -20.47 -19.56 -13.84
CA HIS A 100 -21.62 -20.45 -13.70
C HIS A 100 -22.88 -19.73 -14.19
N LEU A 101 -23.59 -20.36 -15.06
CA LEU A 101 -24.89 -19.92 -15.60
C LEU A 101 -25.92 -21.02 -15.42
N PRO A 102 -27.23 -20.71 -15.37
CA PRO A 102 -28.28 -21.70 -15.39
C PRO A 102 -28.18 -22.63 -16.60
N GLU A 103 -28.74 -23.82 -16.48
CA GLU A 103 -28.75 -24.79 -17.56
C GLU A 103 -29.45 -24.23 -18.79
N GLY A 104 -28.83 -24.40 -19.95
CA GLY A 104 -29.37 -23.88 -21.22
C GLY A 104 -29.03 -22.43 -21.53
N VAL A 105 -28.37 -21.69 -20.63
CA VAL A 105 -27.97 -20.31 -20.87
C VAL A 105 -26.58 -20.27 -21.51
N ASP A 106 -26.46 -19.58 -22.65
CA ASP A 106 -25.20 -19.37 -23.39
C ASP A 106 -24.68 -17.95 -23.18
N PRO A 107 -23.44 -17.75 -22.63
CA PRO A 107 -22.82 -16.44 -22.45
C PRO A 107 -22.30 -15.83 -23.77
N GLY A 108 -22.47 -16.52 -24.90
CA GLY A 108 -22.01 -16.08 -26.22
C GLY A 108 -20.61 -16.56 -26.61
N GLY A 109 -20.22 -16.34 -27.85
CA GLY A 109 -19.01 -16.86 -28.47
C GLY A 109 -17.67 -16.43 -27.86
N ALA A 110 -17.69 -15.48 -26.91
CA ALA A 110 -16.50 -15.10 -26.15
C ALA A 110 -16.13 -16.11 -25.05
N PHE A 111 -16.97 -17.13 -24.81
CA PHE A 111 -16.81 -18.13 -23.76
C PHE A 111 -16.70 -19.54 -24.32
N LEU A 112 -16.12 -20.44 -23.55
CA LEU A 112 -16.03 -21.88 -23.81
C LEU A 112 -16.70 -22.61 -22.66
N LYS A 113 -17.57 -23.57 -22.97
CA LYS A 113 -18.13 -24.47 -21.98
C LYS A 113 -17.05 -25.46 -21.51
N THR A 114 -16.96 -25.64 -20.20
CA THR A 114 -16.10 -26.63 -19.54
C THR A 114 -16.96 -27.53 -18.66
N PRO A 115 -16.48 -28.69 -18.18
CA PRO A 115 -17.26 -29.54 -17.27
C PRO A 115 -17.76 -28.80 -16.01
N ASP A 116 -17.00 -27.80 -15.53
CA ASP A 116 -17.28 -27.07 -14.28
C ASP A 116 -18.06 -25.76 -14.50
N GLY A 117 -18.27 -25.33 -15.76
CA GLY A 117 -18.94 -24.07 -16.09
C GLY A 117 -18.42 -23.46 -17.40
N TRP A 118 -18.42 -22.14 -17.49
CA TRP A 118 -17.95 -21.39 -18.66
C TRP A 118 -16.65 -20.65 -18.37
N ARG A 119 -15.74 -20.60 -19.33
CA ARG A 119 -14.51 -19.80 -19.26
C ARG A 119 -14.40 -18.89 -20.47
N ARG A 120 -13.95 -17.65 -20.25
CA ARG A 120 -13.73 -16.70 -21.35
C ARG A 120 -12.62 -17.20 -22.28
N ARG A 121 -12.85 -17.13 -23.60
CA ARG A 121 -11.82 -17.40 -24.60
C ARG A 121 -10.70 -16.37 -24.45
N GLY A 122 -9.47 -16.80 -24.31
CA GLY A 122 -8.31 -15.96 -24.16
C GLY A 122 -7.10 -16.79 -23.76
N LYS A 123 -5.91 -16.23 -23.94
CA LYS A 123 -4.71 -16.85 -23.37
C LYS A 123 -4.77 -16.59 -21.87
N SER A 124 -5.01 -17.63 -21.07
CA SER A 124 -4.68 -17.57 -19.64
C SER A 124 -3.21 -17.17 -19.53
N ARG A 125 -2.89 -16.21 -18.67
CA ARG A 125 -1.49 -16.01 -18.30
C ARG A 125 -1.04 -17.30 -17.63
N PRO A 126 0.05 -17.93 -18.09
CA PRO A 126 0.55 -19.10 -17.40
C PRO A 126 0.88 -18.67 -15.97
N VAL A 127 0.18 -19.23 -14.99
CA VAL A 127 0.56 -19.08 -13.59
C VAL A 127 1.93 -19.72 -13.49
N ARG A 128 2.96 -18.90 -13.26
CA ARG A 128 4.32 -19.37 -13.02
C ARG A 128 4.38 -19.89 -11.59
N SER A 129 5.04 -21.00 -11.38
CA SER A 129 5.43 -21.39 -10.02
C SER A 129 6.32 -20.28 -9.45
N LEU A 130 6.04 -19.87 -8.22
CA LEU A 130 6.97 -18.99 -7.51
C LEU A 130 8.34 -19.67 -7.39
N PRO A 131 9.43 -18.91 -7.37
CA PRO A 131 10.74 -19.45 -7.06
C PRO A 131 10.72 -20.19 -5.73
N GLU A 132 11.44 -21.30 -5.63
CA GLU A 132 11.49 -22.10 -4.40
C GLU A 132 12.20 -21.35 -3.28
N ARG A 133 13.28 -20.64 -3.63
CA ARG A 133 14.13 -19.88 -2.70
C ARG A 133 14.15 -18.41 -3.13
N VAL A 134 13.75 -17.52 -2.24
CA VAL A 134 13.80 -16.08 -2.47
C VAL A 134 14.64 -15.42 -1.40
N LEU A 135 15.56 -14.57 -1.83
CA LEU A 135 16.31 -13.68 -0.97
C LEU A 135 15.61 -12.33 -0.89
N VAL A 136 15.34 -11.84 0.32
CA VAL A 136 14.85 -10.49 0.56
C VAL A 136 15.99 -9.67 1.16
N VAL A 137 16.39 -8.58 0.52
CA VAL A 137 17.43 -7.68 1.02
C VAL A 137 16.77 -6.46 1.65
N GLY A 138 16.86 -6.38 2.97
CA GLY A 138 16.23 -5.36 3.80
C GLY A 138 15.16 -5.94 4.73
N ALA A 139 15.38 -5.86 6.05
CA ALA A 139 14.46 -6.29 7.10
C ALA A 139 13.62 -5.13 7.66
N GLY A 140 13.41 -4.07 6.88
CA GLY A 140 12.46 -3.00 7.18
C GLY A 140 11.01 -3.45 6.95
N LEU A 141 10.06 -2.52 7.11
CA LEU A 141 8.63 -2.82 6.98
C LEU A 141 8.25 -3.38 5.60
N ALA A 142 8.82 -2.84 4.52
CA ALA A 142 8.59 -3.35 3.17
C ALA A 142 9.07 -4.80 3.00
N GLY A 143 10.31 -5.09 3.44
CA GLY A 143 10.86 -6.45 3.42
C GLY A 143 10.09 -7.41 4.31
N ALA A 144 9.59 -6.96 5.46
CA ALA A 144 8.77 -7.77 6.35
C ALA A 144 7.44 -8.19 5.69
N PHE A 145 6.74 -7.28 5.02
CA PHE A 145 5.52 -7.61 4.27
C PHE A 145 5.78 -8.52 3.08
N VAL A 146 6.89 -8.31 2.35
CA VAL A 146 7.29 -9.20 1.24
C VAL A 146 7.58 -10.60 1.76
N THR A 147 8.31 -10.70 2.87
CA THR A 147 8.65 -11.97 3.52
C THR A 147 7.39 -12.72 3.97
N GLU A 148 6.45 -12.03 4.65
CA GLU A 148 5.15 -12.60 5.03
C GLU A 148 4.40 -13.12 3.80
N ALA A 149 4.31 -12.31 2.74
CA ALA A 149 3.54 -12.66 1.54
C ALA A 149 4.13 -13.85 0.77
N LEU A 150 5.46 -13.98 0.69
CA LEU A 150 6.15 -15.12 0.08
C LEU A 150 6.04 -16.38 0.94
N ALA A 151 6.30 -16.27 2.24
CA ALA A 151 6.23 -17.39 3.18
C ALA A 151 4.81 -17.98 3.27
N ALA A 152 3.78 -17.14 3.24
CA ALA A 152 2.38 -17.58 3.21
C ALA A 152 2.03 -18.42 1.97
N ARG A 153 2.89 -18.41 0.94
CA ARG A 153 2.75 -19.21 -0.29
C ARG A 153 3.74 -20.38 -0.36
N GLY A 154 4.40 -20.70 0.75
CA GLY A 154 5.33 -21.83 0.88
C GLY A 154 6.72 -21.57 0.29
N VAL A 155 7.07 -20.32 -0.05
CA VAL A 155 8.41 -19.97 -0.53
C VAL A 155 9.41 -19.99 0.63
N ARG A 156 10.57 -20.58 0.43
CA ARG A 156 11.68 -20.51 1.39
C ARG A 156 12.36 -19.15 1.29
N VAL A 157 12.21 -18.32 2.32
CA VAL A 157 12.72 -16.95 2.33
C VAL A 157 13.93 -16.83 3.24
N THR A 158 15.00 -16.20 2.73
CA THR A 158 16.12 -15.71 3.53
C THR A 158 16.11 -14.18 3.49
N VAL A 159 16.14 -13.54 4.66
CA VAL A 159 16.20 -12.08 4.78
C VAL A 159 17.58 -11.66 5.21
N LEU A 160 18.20 -10.73 4.49
CA LEU A 160 19.48 -10.13 4.87
C LEU A 160 19.30 -8.65 5.16
N ASP A 161 19.86 -8.18 6.27
CA ASP A 161 19.89 -6.75 6.61
C ASP A 161 21.26 -6.33 7.11
N ARG A 162 21.70 -5.14 6.71
CA ARG A 162 22.98 -4.58 7.15
C ARG A 162 23.02 -4.12 8.60
N HIS A 163 21.86 -3.84 9.20
CA HIS A 163 21.76 -3.40 10.59
C HIS A 163 21.81 -4.61 11.54
N GLN A 164 22.11 -4.34 12.79
CA GLN A 164 22.23 -5.37 13.83
C GLN A 164 20.91 -6.05 14.18
N VAL A 165 19.79 -5.33 13.99
CA VAL A 165 18.44 -5.81 14.30
C VAL A 165 17.45 -5.47 13.17
N PRO A 166 16.37 -6.24 12.99
CA PRO A 166 15.34 -5.92 12.04
C PRO A 166 14.61 -4.61 12.39
N ALA A 167 14.15 -3.90 11.39
CA ALA A 167 13.44 -2.63 11.51
C ALA A 167 14.27 -1.51 12.18
N ALA A 168 15.57 -1.48 11.95
CA ALA A 168 16.47 -0.48 12.54
C ALA A 168 16.54 0.85 11.77
N GLY A 169 16.14 0.87 10.47
CA GLY A 169 16.13 2.10 9.65
C GLY A 169 14.86 2.92 9.87
N ALA A 170 14.32 3.51 8.81
CA ALA A 170 13.06 4.28 8.84
C ALA A 170 11.87 3.52 9.44
N SER A 171 11.97 2.20 9.55
CA SER A 171 10.96 1.34 10.16
C SER A 171 11.08 1.19 11.68
N ALA A 172 12.08 1.79 12.33
CA ALA A 172 12.21 1.76 13.79
C ALA A 172 11.18 2.67 14.50
N LEU A 173 10.39 3.43 13.77
CA LEU A 173 9.42 4.37 14.29
C LEU A 173 8.48 3.71 15.32
N CYS A 174 8.48 4.26 16.53
CA CYS A 174 7.67 3.77 17.63
C CYS A 174 6.18 4.09 17.47
N CYS A 175 5.86 5.18 16.79
CA CYS A 175 4.52 5.74 16.69
C CYS A 175 4.28 6.29 15.27
N GLY A 176 3.90 5.42 14.34
CA GLY A 176 3.56 5.79 12.96
C GLY A 176 2.08 6.02 12.79
N LEU A 177 1.69 6.93 11.90
CA LEU A 177 0.31 7.25 11.61
C LEU A 177 -0.21 6.40 10.44
N LEU A 178 -1.33 5.73 10.65
CA LEU A 178 -2.08 5.06 9.59
C LEU A 178 -3.40 5.77 9.35
N HIS A 179 -3.56 6.36 8.18
CA HIS A 179 -4.81 6.93 7.71
C HIS A 179 -4.89 6.91 6.17
N PRO A 180 -6.09 6.93 5.57
CA PRO A 180 -6.25 7.16 4.13
C PRO A 180 -6.13 8.66 3.88
N HIS A 181 -5.23 9.05 3.04
CA HIS A 181 -5.01 10.47 2.75
C HIS A 181 -6.05 11.00 1.76
N TRP A 182 -7.00 11.81 2.24
CA TRP A 182 -8.04 12.39 1.37
C TRP A 182 -7.47 13.40 0.38
N GLN A 183 -8.02 13.39 -0.84
CA GLN A 183 -7.73 14.39 -1.86
C GLN A 183 -8.99 14.74 -2.66
N ALA A 184 -9.07 15.99 -3.15
CA ALA A 184 -10.19 16.48 -3.95
C ALA A 184 -10.26 15.85 -5.35
N SER A 185 -9.22 15.14 -5.79
CA SER A 185 -9.15 14.41 -7.06
C SER A 185 -8.86 12.95 -6.85
N ASP A 186 -9.47 12.09 -7.65
CA ASP A 186 -9.19 10.66 -7.67
C ASP A 186 -7.97 10.36 -8.54
N ASN A 187 -6.79 10.63 -8.01
CA ASN A 187 -5.51 10.39 -8.65
C ASN A 187 -4.86 9.09 -8.13
N PRO A 188 -3.78 8.59 -8.77
CA PRO A 188 -3.12 7.35 -8.35
C PRO A 188 -2.68 7.35 -6.89
N LEU A 189 -2.24 8.49 -6.35
CA LEU A 189 -1.83 8.61 -4.95
C LEU A 189 -3.00 8.35 -4.00
N PHE A 190 -4.16 8.97 -4.27
CA PHE A 190 -5.35 8.78 -3.45
C PHE A 190 -5.91 7.36 -3.59
N ALA A 191 -5.98 6.82 -4.81
CA ALA A 191 -6.43 5.47 -5.05
C ALA A 191 -5.56 4.42 -4.33
N LEU A 192 -4.23 4.56 -4.41
CA LEU A 192 -3.29 3.67 -3.71
C LEU A 192 -3.35 3.82 -2.19
N THR A 193 -3.55 5.03 -1.66
CA THR A 193 -3.66 5.19 -0.20
C THR A 193 -4.96 4.61 0.35
N ARG A 194 -6.07 4.69 -0.37
CA ARG A 194 -7.32 4.01 0.00
C ARG A 194 -7.16 2.49 0.02
N ALA A 195 -6.69 1.91 -1.09
CA ALA A 195 -6.47 0.48 -1.20
C ALA A 195 -5.46 -0.02 -0.16
N GLY A 196 -4.37 0.71 0.01
CA GLY A 196 -3.33 0.40 0.98
C GLY A 196 -3.81 0.48 2.42
N PHE A 197 -4.61 1.49 2.77
CA PHE A 197 -5.20 1.62 4.09
C PHE A 197 -6.06 0.40 4.47
N ALA A 198 -6.91 -0.05 3.56
CA ALA A 198 -7.74 -1.23 3.78
C ALA A 198 -6.87 -2.49 4.01
N CYS A 199 -5.86 -2.70 3.15
CA CYS A 199 -4.92 -3.83 3.29
C CYS A 199 -4.11 -3.75 4.59
N ALA A 200 -3.61 -2.57 4.96
CA ALA A 200 -2.86 -2.36 6.20
C ALA A 200 -3.73 -2.66 7.42
N ARG A 201 -4.96 -2.19 7.42
CA ARG A 201 -5.92 -2.42 8.50
C ARG A 201 -6.24 -3.89 8.71
N GLU A 202 -6.41 -4.68 7.64
CA GLU A 202 -6.57 -6.14 7.74
C GLU A 202 -5.38 -6.80 8.46
N THR A 203 -4.16 -6.34 8.21
CA THR A 203 -2.98 -6.83 8.94
C THR A 203 -3.06 -6.46 10.40
N LEU A 204 -3.34 -5.20 10.71
CA LEU A 204 -3.35 -4.71 12.08
C LEU A 204 -4.46 -5.33 12.94
N LEU A 205 -5.60 -5.67 12.36
CA LEU A 205 -6.64 -6.43 13.03
C LEU A 205 -6.19 -7.85 13.46
N ARG A 206 -5.24 -8.43 12.71
CA ARG A 206 -4.60 -9.72 13.09
C ARG A 206 -3.47 -9.55 14.11
N HIS A 207 -2.96 -8.33 14.26
CA HIS A 207 -1.87 -7.97 15.16
C HIS A 207 -2.25 -6.79 16.07
N PRO A 208 -3.24 -6.94 16.95
CA PRO A 208 -3.79 -5.85 17.76
C PRO A 208 -2.74 -5.16 18.64
N ASP A 209 -1.73 -5.91 19.10
CA ASP A 209 -0.63 -5.36 19.88
C ASP A 209 0.31 -4.42 19.10
N CYS A 210 0.20 -4.39 17.77
CA CYS A 210 1.03 -3.55 16.93
C CYS A 210 0.45 -2.16 16.66
N TRP A 211 -0.77 -1.85 17.14
CA TRP A 211 -1.39 -0.57 16.85
C TRP A 211 -2.41 -0.14 17.93
N ALA A 212 -2.83 1.12 17.85
CA ALA A 212 -3.90 1.70 18.64
C ALA A 212 -4.92 2.34 17.66
N PRO A 213 -6.13 1.75 17.51
CA PRO A 213 -7.19 2.27 16.62
C PRO A 213 -7.94 3.44 17.29
N ILE A 214 -7.26 4.53 17.54
CA ILE A 214 -7.77 5.71 18.24
C ILE A 214 -8.42 6.76 17.33
N GLY A 215 -8.50 6.46 16.03
CA GLY A 215 -8.92 7.41 15.02
C GLY A 215 -7.86 8.44 14.68
N VAL A 216 -8.08 9.16 13.58
CA VAL A 216 -7.21 10.24 13.11
C VAL A 216 -8.05 11.41 12.62
N LEU A 217 -7.72 12.61 13.08
CA LEU A 217 -8.22 13.87 12.54
C LEU A 217 -7.19 14.46 11.58
N ASP A 218 -7.55 14.58 10.31
CA ASP A 218 -6.80 15.32 9.31
C ASP A 218 -7.34 16.77 9.30
N VAL A 219 -6.67 17.65 10.04
CA VAL A 219 -7.13 19.00 10.32
C VAL A 219 -6.74 19.92 9.18
N ALA A 220 -7.64 20.79 8.73
CA ALA A 220 -7.31 21.81 7.73
C ALA A 220 -6.18 22.69 8.25
N ARG A 221 -5.10 22.84 7.45
CA ARG A 221 -3.90 23.58 7.88
C ARG A 221 -4.12 25.10 7.92
N ASP A 222 -4.97 25.62 7.03
CA ASP A 222 -5.26 27.03 6.84
C ASP A 222 -6.68 27.22 6.32
N ASP A 223 -7.15 28.46 6.26
CA ASP A 223 -8.50 28.80 5.81
C ASP A 223 -8.72 28.46 4.34
N GLU A 224 -7.68 28.57 3.51
CA GLU A 224 -7.73 28.21 2.09
C GLU A 224 -7.96 26.69 1.91
N THR A 225 -7.22 25.88 2.64
CA THR A 225 -7.40 24.42 2.67
C THR A 225 -8.80 24.04 3.15
N GLU A 226 -9.29 24.69 4.22
CA GLU A 226 -10.62 24.43 4.76
C GLU A 226 -11.72 24.79 3.75
N ALA A 227 -11.64 25.96 3.10
CA ALA A 227 -12.56 26.40 2.06
C ALA A 227 -12.53 25.48 0.82
N ALA A 228 -11.33 25.06 0.41
CA ALA A 228 -11.15 24.14 -0.72
C ALA A 228 -11.78 22.76 -0.41
N TRP A 229 -11.62 22.25 0.79
CA TRP A 229 -12.22 20.98 1.23
C TRP A 229 -13.74 21.06 1.32
N GLN A 230 -14.27 22.17 1.86
CA GLN A 230 -15.72 22.43 1.92
C GLN A 230 -16.33 22.48 0.52
N THR A 231 -15.67 23.19 -0.41
CA THR A 231 -16.09 23.29 -1.81
C THR A 231 -16.09 21.91 -2.49
N ALA A 232 -15.01 21.15 -2.36
CA ALA A 232 -14.90 19.82 -2.94
C ALA A 232 -15.98 18.89 -2.38
N ARG A 233 -16.25 18.94 -1.07
CA ARG A 233 -17.30 18.17 -0.42
C ARG A 233 -18.69 18.54 -0.93
N ALA A 234 -19.00 19.82 -1.05
CA ALA A 234 -20.29 20.30 -1.58
C ALA A 234 -20.53 19.82 -3.02
N GLN A 235 -19.46 19.63 -3.79
CA GLN A 235 -19.46 19.11 -5.16
C GLN A 235 -19.33 17.57 -5.22
N ASN A 236 -19.38 16.86 -4.10
CA ASN A 236 -19.14 15.42 -4.01
C ASN A 236 -17.85 14.95 -4.68
N ARG A 237 -16.78 15.76 -4.60
CA ARG A 237 -15.48 15.43 -5.20
C ARG A 237 -14.52 14.81 -4.18
N PRO A 238 -13.73 13.81 -4.61
CA PRO A 238 -13.74 13.17 -5.93
C PRO A 238 -14.98 12.28 -6.14
N PHE A 239 -15.63 11.91 -5.06
CA PHE A 239 -16.89 11.13 -4.98
C PHE A 239 -17.40 11.15 -3.53
N PRO A 240 -18.66 10.81 -3.25
CA PRO A 240 -19.17 10.69 -1.90
C PRO A 240 -18.41 9.62 -1.12
N MET A 241 -17.84 10.00 0.03
CA MET A 241 -17.14 9.05 0.90
C MET A 241 -18.12 8.32 1.81
N PRO A 242 -17.99 6.99 1.99
CA PRO A 242 -18.71 6.29 3.05
C PRO A 242 -18.34 6.90 4.41
N PRO A 243 -19.34 7.23 5.26
CA PRO A 243 -19.09 7.93 6.53
C PRO A 243 -18.21 7.15 7.51
N ASP A 244 -18.19 5.82 7.39
CA ASP A 244 -17.34 4.92 8.18
C ASP A 244 -15.91 4.82 7.66
N PHE A 245 -15.64 5.32 6.44
CA PHE A 245 -14.30 5.44 5.89
C PHE A 245 -13.70 6.81 6.18
N ALA A 246 -14.41 7.88 5.82
CA ALA A 246 -13.99 9.25 6.07
C ALA A 246 -15.23 10.15 6.17
N ARG A 247 -15.32 10.96 7.19
CA ARG A 247 -16.38 11.94 7.33
C ARG A 247 -15.83 13.31 7.71
N TRP A 248 -16.47 14.33 7.18
CA TRP A 248 -16.18 15.70 7.56
C TRP A 248 -16.76 15.97 8.95
N VAL A 249 -15.98 16.63 9.80
CA VAL A 249 -16.39 17.06 11.13
C VAL A 249 -16.18 18.57 11.26
N SER A 250 -17.12 19.21 11.95
CA SER A 250 -17.00 20.62 12.31
C SER A 250 -15.86 20.83 13.32
N ARG A 251 -15.48 22.09 13.50
CA ARG A 251 -14.52 22.47 14.54
C ARG A 251 -14.93 21.97 15.93
N ASP A 252 -16.21 22.11 16.29
CA ASP A 252 -16.68 21.72 17.63
C ASP A 252 -16.67 20.19 17.79
N GLU A 253 -17.02 19.45 16.76
CA GLU A 253 -16.93 18.00 16.76
C GLU A 253 -15.46 17.54 16.79
N ALA A 254 -14.56 18.21 16.07
CA ALA A 254 -13.12 17.93 16.11
C ALA A 254 -12.53 18.12 17.51
N ARG A 255 -13.01 19.13 18.27
CA ARG A 255 -12.67 19.33 19.68
C ARG A 255 -13.13 18.18 20.58
N ILE A 256 -14.36 17.73 20.38
CA ILE A 256 -14.90 16.59 21.15
C ILE A 256 -14.10 15.32 20.86
N LEU A 257 -13.80 15.03 19.59
CA LEU A 257 -13.07 13.85 19.17
C LEU A 257 -11.61 13.86 19.63
N SER A 258 -10.94 15.00 19.46
CA SER A 258 -9.52 15.12 19.86
C SER A 258 -9.32 15.25 21.36
N GLY A 259 -10.28 15.81 22.07
CA GLY A 259 -10.13 16.24 23.47
C GLY A 259 -9.29 17.51 23.63
N LEU A 260 -9.01 18.23 22.54
CA LEU A 260 -8.18 19.43 22.50
C LEU A 260 -8.96 20.60 21.88
N ALA A 261 -8.53 21.83 22.15
CA ALA A 261 -9.13 23.04 21.61
C ALA A 261 -8.72 23.28 20.13
N VAL A 262 -8.96 22.28 19.27
CA VAL A 262 -8.74 22.41 17.82
C VAL A 262 -9.59 23.56 17.27
N ASN A 263 -8.97 24.43 16.45
CA ASN A 263 -9.63 25.66 15.98
C ASN A 263 -10.19 25.57 14.55
N ARG A 264 -10.07 24.40 13.88
CA ARG A 264 -10.51 24.18 12.50
C ARG A 264 -11.34 22.92 12.35
N SER A 265 -12.04 22.79 11.23
CA SER A 265 -12.70 21.56 10.83
C SER A 265 -11.70 20.54 10.27
N ALA A 266 -12.15 19.28 10.17
CA ALA A 266 -11.27 18.16 9.82
C ALA A 266 -11.99 17.06 9.04
N TRP A 267 -11.21 16.21 8.39
CA TRP A 267 -11.62 14.86 8.01
C TRP A 267 -11.37 13.90 9.19
N TRP A 268 -12.39 13.19 9.59
CA TRP A 268 -12.32 12.16 10.61
C TRP A 268 -12.23 10.78 10.00
N TYR A 269 -11.16 10.06 10.35
CA TYR A 269 -10.95 8.67 9.97
C TYR A 269 -11.08 7.79 11.20
N GLU A 270 -12.30 7.35 11.49
CA GLU A 270 -12.61 6.57 12.70
C GLU A 270 -11.79 5.28 12.82
N ARG A 271 -11.53 4.62 11.67
CA ARG A 271 -10.84 3.33 11.61
C ARG A 271 -9.33 3.45 11.44
N ALA A 272 -8.81 4.65 11.55
CA ALA A 272 -7.38 4.97 11.50
C ALA A 272 -6.77 4.91 12.91
N GLY A 273 -5.45 5.15 13.01
CA GLY A 273 -4.80 5.16 14.30
C GLY A 273 -3.28 5.17 14.23
N LEU A 274 -2.66 4.85 15.35
CA LEU A 274 -1.21 4.84 15.53
C LEU A 274 -0.66 3.42 15.51
N VAL A 275 0.49 3.23 14.85
CA VAL A 275 1.12 1.92 14.64
C VAL A 275 2.52 1.91 15.23
N ARG A 276 2.83 0.86 15.99
CA ARG A 276 4.17 0.52 16.46
C ARG A 276 4.95 -0.13 15.32
N VAL A 277 5.49 0.71 14.41
CA VAL A 277 6.01 0.27 13.11
C VAL A 277 7.11 -0.78 13.25
N GLY A 278 8.09 -0.51 14.12
CA GLY A 278 9.17 -1.46 14.38
C GLY A 278 8.67 -2.78 14.98
N ARG A 279 7.67 -2.73 15.86
CA ARG A 279 7.04 -3.92 16.43
C ARG A 279 6.34 -4.72 15.34
N LEU A 280 5.54 -4.06 14.49
CA LEU A 280 4.85 -4.70 13.38
C LEU A 280 5.83 -5.43 12.45
N ALA A 281 6.89 -4.75 11.99
CA ALA A 281 7.87 -5.36 11.10
C ALA A 281 8.54 -6.59 11.73
N ARG A 282 8.95 -6.50 13.00
CA ARG A 282 9.56 -7.64 13.71
C ARG A 282 8.56 -8.79 13.92
N THR A 283 7.30 -8.49 14.22
CA THR A 283 6.24 -9.51 14.39
C THR A 283 6.01 -10.27 13.08
N LEU A 284 5.88 -9.56 11.95
CA LEU A 284 5.70 -10.17 10.63
C LEU A 284 6.88 -11.09 10.27
N LEU A 285 8.12 -10.61 10.50
CA LEU A 285 9.33 -11.40 10.25
C LEU A 285 9.39 -12.65 11.14
N ALA A 286 9.13 -12.52 12.43
CA ALA A 286 9.18 -13.63 13.37
C ALA A 286 8.14 -14.72 13.05
N GLN A 287 6.95 -14.32 12.60
CA GLN A 287 5.87 -15.25 12.27
C GLN A 287 6.01 -15.88 10.87
N SER A 288 6.87 -15.34 10.01
CA SER A 288 7.04 -15.82 8.63
C SER A 288 7.76 -17.19 8.54
N GLY A 289 8.51 -17.58 9.55
CA GLY A 289 9.40 -18.74 9.48
C GLY A 289 10.63 -18.55 8.58
N ALA A 290 10.90 -17.34 8.10
CA ALA A 290 12.05 -17.03 7.26
C ALA A 290 13.36 -17.05 8.06
N LEU A 291 14.47 -17.38 7.37
CA LEU A 291 15.81 -17.24 7.94
C LEU A 291 16.22 -15.76 7.88
N ILE A 292 16.42 -15.14 9.06
CA ILE A 292 16.79 -13.72 9.14
C ILE A 292 18.25 -13.61 9.57
N ARG A 293 19.06 -12.90 8.78
CA ARG A 293 20.47 -12.60 9.07
C ARG A 293 20.68 -11.09 9.06
N CYS A 294 20.80 -10.53 10.24
CA CYS A 294 21.18 -9.13 10.46
C CYS A 294 22.69 -8.97 10.42
N ASN A 295 23.16 -7.72 10.50
CA ASN A 295 24.58 -7.35 10.40
C ASN A 295 25.27 -7.93 9.14
N THR A 296 24.52 -8.02 8.04
CA THR A 296 24.96 -8.68 6.80
C THR A 296 24.78 -7.71 5.62
N ARG A 297 25.82 -6.94 5.34
CA ARG A 297 25.91 -6.10 4.14
C ARG A 297 26.28 -6.99 2.94
N VAL A 298 25.61 -6.81 1.82
CA VAL A 298 25.84 -7.63 0.63
C VAL A 298 25.84 -6.82 -0.65
N SER A 299 26.49 -7.35 -1.66
CA SER A 299 26.27 -7.08 -3.08
C SER A 299 25.57 -8.28 -3.73
N LEU A 300 24.96 -8.06 -4.88
CA LEU A 300 24.19 -9.08 -5.58
C LEU A 300 24.85 -9.44 -6.91
N GLN A 301 25.00 -10.72 -7.17
CA GLN A 301 25.54 -11.22 -8.43
C GLN A 301 24.75 -12.43 -8.90
N ARG A 302 24.50 -12.53 -10.20
CA ARG A 302 23.90 -13.72 -10.82
C ARG A 302 24.98 -14.59 -11.45
N ARG A 303 25.02 -15.87 -11.07
CA ARG A 303 25.94 -16.87 -11.63
C ARG A 303 25.24 -18.20 -11.81
N GLY A 304 25.38 -18.84 -12.98
CA GLY A 304 24.85 -20.18 -13.21
C GLY A 304 23.33 -20.31 -13.02
N GLY A 305 22.56 -19.23 -13.26
CA GLY A 305 21.11 -19.21 -13.07
C GLY A 305 20.65 -18.86 -11.65
N GLU A 306 21.55 -18.83 -10.66
CA GLU A 306 21.26 -18.46 -9.26
C GLU A 306 21.72 -17.03 -8.94
N TRP A 307 21.05 -16.42 -7.97
CA TRP A 307 21.47 -15.18 -7.35
C TRP A 307 22.32 -15.47 -6.11
N LEU A 308 23.49 -14.81 -6.05
CA LEU A 308 24.41 -14.84 -4.94
C LEU A 308 24.38 -13.51 -4.20
N ALA A 309 24.23 -13.54 -2.88
CA ALA A 309 24.50 -12.42 -2.01
C ALA A 309 25.94 -12.55 -1.49
N LEU A 310 26.80 -11.60 -1.84
CA LEU A 310 28.22 -11.62 -1.49
C LEU A 310 28.49 -10.57 -0.40
N THR A 311 29.20 -10.97 0.65
CA THR A 311 29.71 -10.06 1.67
C THR A 311 30.80 -9.14 1.10
N PRO A 312 31.21 -8.07 1.79
CA PRO A 312 32.36 -7.26 1.37
C PRO A 312 33.66 -8.06 1.22
N ALA A 313 33.78 -9.20 1.92
CA ALA A 313 34.90 -10.13 1.77
C ALA A 313 34.74 -11.11 0.59
N CYS A 314 33.76 -10.87 -0.30
CA CYS A 314 33.39 -11.74 -1.42
C CYS A 314 32.97 -13.17 -1.04
N GLU A 315 32.58 -13.40 0.20
CA GLU A 315 32.03 -14.66 0.66
C GLU A 315 30.53 -14.76 0.37
N VAL A 316 30.06 -15.95 0.05
CA VAL A 316 28.64 -16.18 -0.22
C VAL A 316 27.84 -16.21 1.07
N ALA A 317 27.12 -15.15 1.36
CA ALA A 317 26.19 -15.08 2.51
C ALA A 317 24.91 -15.89 2.26
N ALA A 318 24.35 -15.85 1.04
CA ALA A 318 23.15 -16.58 0.67
C ALA A 318 23.09 -16.88 -0.83
N ARG A 319 22.28 -17.91 -1.19
CA ARG A 319 21.94 -18.27 -2.58
C ARG A 319 20.42 -18.34 -2.71
N ALA A 320 19.89 -17.91 -3.86
CA ALA A 320 18.45 -17.95 -4.13
C ALA A 320 18.17 -18.00 -5.65
N ASP A 321 16.96 -18.41 -6.00
CA ASP A 321 16.49 -18.45 -7.37
C ASP A 321 16.02 -17.05 -7.84
N ALA A 322 15.57 -16.22 -6.86
CA ALA A 322 15.21 -14.83 -7.11
C ALA A 322 15.55 -13.94 -5.89
N VAL A 323 15.64 -12.64 -6.14
CA VAL A 323 15.92 -11.62 -5.14
C VAL A 323 14.82 -10.55 -5.16
N VAL A 324 14.36 -10.14 -3.98
CA VAL A 324 13.56 -8.93 -3.80
C VAL A 324 14.39 -7.91 -3.02
N ILE A 325 14.62 -6.76 -3.61
CA ILE A 325 15.31 -5.64 -2.97
C ILE A 325 14.28 -4.74 -2.29
N ALA A 326 14.34 -4.65 -0.96
CA ALA A 326 13.52 -3.81 -0.09
C ALA A 326 14.39 -2.92 0.82
N ALA A 327 15.52 -2.45 0.30
CA ALA A 327 16.62 -1.84 1.05
C ALA A 327 16.53 -0.31 1.18
N GLY A 328 15.33 0.27 1.00
CA GLY A 328 15.15 1.71 1.11
C GLY A 328 15.98 2.49 0.09
N CYS A 329 16.77 3.46 0.55
CA CYS A 329 17.60 4.30 -0.32
C CYS A 329 18.73 3.54 -1.02
N GLU A 330 19.15 2.37 -0.52
CA GLU A 330 20.22 1.58 -1.15
C GLU A 330 19.72 0.68 -2.29
N SER A 331 18.41 0.70 -2.55
CA SER A 331 17.80 -0.21 -3.53
C SER A 331 18.34 -0.02 -4.94
N ALA A 332 18.60 1.21 -5.38
CA ALA A 332 19.17 1.49 -6.71
C ALA A 332 20.60 0.92 -6.85
N GLY A 333 21.45 1.16 -5.87
CA GLY A 333 22.82 0.63 -5.84
C GLY A 333 22.86 -0.89 -5.81
N LEU A 334 22.01 -1.53 -5.01
CA LEU A 334 21.91 -2.99 -4.94
C LEU A 334 21.39 -3.61 -6.25
N ALA A 335 20.48 -2.94 -6.93
CA ALA A 335 19.97 -3.35 -8.24
C ALA A 335 20.95 -3.06 -9.38
N ASN A 336 22.01 -2.29 -9.11
CA ASN A 336 22.94 -1.75 -10.11
C ASN A 336 22.21 -0.97 -11.22
N LEU A 337 21.29 -0.09 -10.80
CA LEU A 337 20.48 0.75 -11.69
C LEU A 337 20.90 2.21 -11.57
N PRO A 338 21.04 2.93 -12.69
CA PRO A 338 21.27 4.37 -12.68
C PRO A 338 20.02 5.13 -12.22
N ASP A 339 20.21 6.35 -11.72
CA ASP A 339 19.14 7.18 -11.18
C ASP A 339 18.00 7.45 -12.17
N VAL A 340 18.29 7.52 -13.46
CA VAL A 340 17.28 7.71 -14.51
C VAL A 340 16.28 6.54 -14.57
N LEU A 341 16.72 5.33 -14.26
CA LEU A 341 15.87 4.14 -14.23
C LEU A 341 15.25 3.87 -12.86
N LEU A 342 15.90 4.35 -11.81
CA LEU A 342 15.39 4.17 -10.45
C LEU A 342 15.71 5.41 -9.59
N PRO A 343 15.00 6.53 -9.81
CA PRO A 343 15.20 7.79 -9.12
C PRO A 343 14.66 7.71 -7.69
N ILE A 344 15.45 7.15 -6.79
CA ILE A 344 15.14 7.08 -5.36
C ILE A 344 16.05 8.05 -4.62
N GLU A 345 15.43 9.05 -4.01
CA GLU A 345 16.12 10.05 -3.21
C GLU A 345 15.95 9.77 -1.72
N PRO A 346 17.00 9.98 -0.91
CA PRO A 346 16.89 9.97 0.53
C PRO A 346 16.18 11.24 1.02
N LEU A 347 15.26 11.07 1.95
CA LEU A 347 14.57 12.15 2.64
C LEU A 347 14.72 11.92 4.15
N TYR A 348 15.64 12.64 4.77
CA TYR A 348 15.88 12.59 6.21
C TYR A 348 14.74 13.27 6.96
N GLY A 349 14.38 12.75 8.11
CA GLY A 349 13.33 13.35 8.91
C GLY A 349 13.41 12.98 10.38
N ARG A 350 12.99 13.92 11.21
CA ARG A 350 12.94 13.82 12.66
C ARG A 350 11.54 14.06 13.19
N ILE A 351 11.16 13.28 14.18
CA ILE A 351 9.96 13.48 15.02
C ILE A 351 10.45 13.80 16.42
N SER A 352 10.02 14.89 16.99
CA SER A 352 10.30 15.26 18.38
C SER A 352 9.51 14.38 19.33
N LEU A 353 10.17 13.74 20.28
CA LEU A 353 9.56 13.01 21.38
C LEU A 353 9.57 13.91 22.60
N LEU A 354 8.42 14.08 23.25
CA LEU A 354 8.25 14.98 24.38
C LEU A 354 8.51 14.29 25.72
N GLY A 355 9.13 14.98 26.64
CA GLY A 355 9.37 14.57 28.02
C GLY A 355 8.24 14.94 28.98
N ASN A 356 7.33 15.85 28.54
CA ASN A 356 6.13 16.25 29.25
C ASN A 356 4.87 16.00 28.43
N ASP A 357 3.70 16.27 28.97
CA ASP A 357 2.41 16.13 28.29
C ASP A 357 1.70 17.47 28.08
N PRO A 358 2.12 18.29 27.10
CA PRO A 358 1.45 19.55 26.82
C PRO A 358 0.07 19.39 26.17
N TYR A 359 -0.37 18.15 25.91
CA TYR A 359 -1.65 17.81 25.33
C TYR A 359 -2.41 16.75 26.16
N PRO A 360 -2.69 17.03 27.47
CA PRO A 360 -3.19 16.00 28.39
C PRO A 360 -4.55 15.42 28.00
N GLY A 361 -5.34 16.19 27.23
CA GLY A 361 -6.64 15.75 26.73
C GLY A 361 -6.63 14.96 25.43
N LEU A 362 -5.46 14.75 24.81
CA LEU A 362 -5.35 14.13 23.48
C LEU A 362 -5.89 12.70 23.46
N ARG A 363 -6.95 12.46 22.69
CA ARG A 363 -7.64 11.18 22.55
C ARG A 363 -7.45 10.50 21.21
N THR A 364 -7.13 11.27 20.15
CA THR A 364 -6.91 10.78 18.77
C THR A 364 -5.57 11.25 18.28
N ALA A 365 -5.10 10.74 17.14
CA ALA A 365 -3.98 11.35 16.46
C ALA A 365 -4.45 12.51 15.56
N LEU A 366 -3.61 13.53 15.42
CA LEU A 366 -3.85 14.66 14.53
C LEU A 366 -2.84 14.64 13.38
N THR A 367 -3.29 15.01 12.20
CA THR A 367 -2.48 15.26 11.02
C THR A 367 -3.03 16.47 10.25
N GLY A 368 -2.40 16.86 9.14
CA GLY A 368 -2.73 18.01 8.32
C GLY A 368 -1.47 18.80 7.99
N HIS A 369 -1.04 19.66 8.88
CA HIS A 369 0.21 20.40 8.72
C HIS A 369 1.44 19.59 9.19
N GLY A 370 1.23 18.71 10.14
CA GLY A 370 2.26 17.86 10.74
C GLY A 370 1.66 16.56 11.25
N TYR A 371 2.18 16.11 12.36
CA TYR A 371 1.83 14.88 13.04
C TYR A 371 1.87 15.12 14.55
N LEU A 372 0.80 14.79 15.24
CA LEU A 372 0.72 14.76 16.70
C LEU A 372 0.04 13.46 17.13
N GLY A 373 0.75 12.65 17.91
CA GLY A 373 0.21 11.38 18.39
C GLY A 373 0.78 10.97 19.74
N LYS A 374 -0.04 10.31 20.54
CA LYS A 374 0.33 9.75 21.85
C LYS A 374 0.17 8.26 21.85
N LEU A 375 1.23 7.52 22.10
CA LEU A 375 1.25 6.05 22.12
C LEU A 375 2.29 5.56 23.13
N ASP A 376 1.90 4.60 23.99
CA ASP A 376 2.80 3.95 24.98
C ASP A 376 3.53 4.96 25.90
N GLY A 377 2.86 6.06 26.25
CA GLY A 377 3.45 7.12 27.08
C GLY A 377 4.35 8.11 26.34
N PHE A 378 4.60 7.90 25.04
CA PHE A 378 5.35 8.85 24.21
C PHE A 378 4.38 9.77 23.48
N ILE A 379 4.75 11.05 23.43
CA ILE A 379 4.09 12.03 22.56
C ILE A 379 5.08 12.38 21.46
N GLY A 380 4.69 12.12 20.23
CA GLY A 380 5.46 12.44 19.04
C GLY A 380 4.86 13.63 18.29
N VAL A 381 5.69 14.63 17.97
CA VAL A 381 5.31 15.81 17.18
C VAL A 381 6.27 15.95 16.01
N GLY A 382 5.77 16.20 14.82
CA GLY A 382 6.62 16.37 13.65
C GLY A 382 5.88 16.39 12.32
N ALA A 383 6.64 16.25 11.25
CA ALA A 383 8.04 15.85 11.17
C ALA A 383 8.83 16.83 10.31
N THR A 384 10.15 16.87 10.50
CA THR A 384 10.99 17.52 9.50
C THR A 384 11.07 16.71 8.21
N TYR A 385 11.35 17.40 7.10
CA TYR A 385 11.56 16.82 5.77
C TYR A 385 12.80 17.48 5.15
N GLU A 386 13.96 16.87 5.37
CA GLU A 386 15.26 17.38 4.94
C GLU A 386 15.73 16.55 3.74
N ARG A 387 15.91 17.19 2.56
CA ARG A 387 16.42 16.50 1.38
C ARG A 387 17.82 15.97 1.61
N GLY A 388 18.09 14.78 1.13
CA GLY A 388 19.34 14.07 1.39
C GLY A 388 19.22 13.13 2.59
N ASN A 389 20.37 12.59 3.00
CA ASN A 389 20.49 11.62 4.09
C ASN A 389 21.20 12.20 5.32
N ALA A 390 21.44 13.50 5.33
CA ALA A 390 22.14 14.23 6.39
C ALA A 390 21.20 15.18 7.11
N ARG A 391 21.55 15.49 8.35
CA ARG A 391 20.90 16.53 9.15
C ARG A 391 21.29 17.91 8.60
N VAL A 392 20.31 18.69 8.21
CA VAL A 392 20.49 20.10 7.80
C VAL A 392 20.16 21.04 8.95
N LEU A 393 19.06 20.77 9.68
CA LEU A 393 18.65 21.56 10.83
C LEU A 393 19.46 21.17 12.08
N THR A 394 19.72 22.14 12.97
CA THR A 394 20.18 21.82 14.35
C THR A 394 19.08 21.07 15.11
N ALA A 395 19.39 20.54 16.28
CA ALA A 395 18.39 19.88 17.14
C ALA A 395 17.30 20.88 17.56
N GLU A 396 17.70 22.07 17.99
CA GLU A 396 16.82 23.14 18.42
C GLU A 396 15.88 23.58 17.29
N ALA A 397 16.42 23.87 16.09
CA ALA A 397 15.64 24.28 14.94
C ALA A 397 14.67 23.18 14.47
N ALA A 398 15.04 21.91 14.61
CA ALA A 398 14.14 20.80 14.29
C ALA A 398 13.01 20.64 15.30
N HIS A 399 13.27 20.83 16.59
CA HIS A 399 12.22 20.85 17.61
C HIS A 399 11.27 22.03 17.40
N GLU A 400 11.82 23.22 17.18
CA GLU A 400 11.04 24.44 16.90
C GLU A 400 10.15 24.24 15.67
N HIS A 401 10.71 23.73 14.56
CA HIS A 401 9.94 23.38 13.36
C HIS A 401 8.80 22.41 13.68
N ASN A 402 9.09 21.31 14.38
CA ASN A 402 8.09 20.29 14.68
C ASN A 402 6.97 20.83 15.57
N PHE A 403 7.30 21.62 16.60
CA PHE A 403 6.32 22.22 17.50
C PHE A 403 5.45 23.26 16.75
N GLY A 404 6.06 24.07 15.90
CA GLY A 404 5.37 25.04 15.07
C GLY A 404 4.31 24.46 14.14
N THR A 405 4.41 23.17 13.77
CA THR A 405 3.46 22.54 12.84
C THR A 405 2.01 22.49 13.36
N PHE A 406 1.79 22.56 14.69
CA PHE A 406 0.47 22.50 15.29
C PHE A 406 0.07 23.72 16.09
N THR A 407 0.96 24.69 16.31
CA THR A 407 0.68 25.87 17.14
C THR A 407 -0.55 26.65 16.65
N ASP A 408 -0.72 26.75 15.33
CA ASP A 408 -1.86 27.43 14.70
C ASP A 408 -3.16 26.62 14.74
N VAL A 409 -3.09 25.34 15.06
CA VAL A 409 -4.23 24.41 15.05
C VAL A 409 -4.70 24.11 16.48
N VAL A 410 -3.76 23.86 17.37
CA VAL A 410 -4.01 23.58 18.79
C VAL A 410 -2.84 24.10 19.64
N ALA A 411 -3.17 24.97 20.59
CA ALA A 411 -2.18 25.47 21.55
C ALA A 411 -1.85 24.40 22.60
N PRO A 412 -0.57 24.19 22.93
CA PRO A 412 -0.19 23.36 24.06
C PRO A 412 -0.61 24.01 25.39
N SER A 413 -0.92 23.20 26.39
CA SER A 413 -1.29 23.69 27.75
C SER A 413 -0.07 24.20 28.54
N GLU A 414 1.12 23.76 28.18
CA GLU A 414 2.40 24.15 28.70
C GLU A 414 3.47 24.07 27.59
N PRO A 415 4.62 24.72 27.72
CA PRO A 415 5.68 24.62 26.72
C PRO A 415 6.14 23.17 26.52
N PRO A 416 6.19 22.68 25.25
CA PRO A 416 6.69 21.35 24.97
C PRO A 416 8.17 21.21 25.36
N LEU A 417 8.51 20.16 26.09
CA LEU A 417 9.88 19.85 26.49
C LEU A 417 10.41 18.71 25.62
N PRO A 418 11.38 18.96 24.73
CA PRO A 418 11.97 17.90 23.93
C PRO A 418 12.82 16.97 24.81
N ALA A 419 12.58 15.66 24.70
CA ALA A 419 13.38 14.64 25.38
C ALA A 419 14.34 13.95 24.43
N ALA A 420 13.88 13.67 23.19
CA ALA A 420 14.62 12.94 22.18
C ALA A 420 14.06 13.19 20.78
N PHE A 421 14.72 12.62 19.78
CA PHE A 421 14.18 12.44 18.45
C PHE A 421 13.98 10.97 18.11
N TYR A 422 12.95 10.68 17.34
CA TYR A 422 13.01 9.59 16.39
C TYR A 422 13.55 10.14 15.06
N GLU A 423 14.57 9.50 14.52
CA GLU A 423 15.22 9.92 13.27
C GLU A 423 15.20 8.79 12.24
N GLY A 424 15.05 9.11 10.97
CA GLY A 424 15.11 8.13 9.91
C GLY A 424 15.22 8.73 8.51
N VAL A 425 15.81 7.94 7.61
CA VAL A 425 15.92 8.29 6.19
C VAL A 425 14.86 7.53 5.41
N ARG A 426 13.92 8.25 4.82
CA ARG A 426 12.88 7.71 3.96
C ARG A 426 13.41 7.63 2.53
N ALA A 427 13.12 6.54 1.84
CA ALA A 427 13.37 6.39 0.41
C ALA A 427 12.15 6.90 -0.36
N VAL A 428 12.32 7.90 -1.20
CA VAL A 428 11.24 8.55 -1.95
C VAL A 428 11.59 8.53 -3.44
N SER A 429 10.66 8.08 -4.27
CA SER A 429 10.79 8.16 -5.72
C SER A 429 10.47 9.57 -6.23
N ALA A 430 10.90 9.91 -7.42
CA ALA A 430 10.67 11.22 -8.04
C ALA A 430 9.18 11.60 -8.14
N ASP A 431 8.27 10.62 -8.26
CA ASP A 431 6.82 10.83 -8.32
C ASP A 431 6.09 10.54 -7.00
N ARG A 432 6.84 10.25 -5.94
CA ARG A 432 6.34 9.94 -4.60
C ARG A 432 5.45 8.69 -4.50
N LEU A 433 5.45 7.83 -5.51
CA LEU A 433 4.77 6.54 -5.50
C LEU A 433 5.77 5.42 -5.21
N PRO A 434 5.35 4.30 -4.60
CA PRO A 434 6.21 3.15 -4.40
C PRO A 434 6.78 2.61 -5.71
N VAL A 435 7.87 1.85 -5.60
CA VAL A 435 8.49 1.14 -6.72
C VAL A 435 8.35 -0.34 -6.47
N VAL A 436 7.50 -1.01 -7.27
CA VAL A 436 7.11 -2.40 -7.07
C VAL A 436 7.05 -3.13 -8.40
N GLY A 437 7.79 -4.23 -8.54
CA GLY A 437 7.78 -5.06 -9.75
C GLY A 437 9.16 -5.55 -10.15
N ALA A 438 9.26 -6.12 -11.35
CA ALA A 438 10.52 -6.59 -11.92
C ALA A 438 11.50 -5.44 -12.15
N ALA A 439 12.76 -5.64 -11.79
CA ALA A 439 13.80 -4.63 -12.00
C ALA A 439 14.11 -4.44 -13.49
N PRO A 440 14.25 -3.19 -14.00
CA PRO A 440 14.72 -2.94 -15.34
C PRO A 440 16.09 -3.58 -15.61
N ASP A 441 16.31 -4.06 -16.83
CA ASP A 441 17.64 -4.47 -17.27
C ASP A 441 18.34 -3.30 -17.95
N ALA A 442 19.18 -2.58 -17.20
CA ALA A 442 19.87 -1.39 -17.70
C ALA A 442 20.80 -1.69 -18.89
N GLU A 443 21.40 -2.89 -18.95
CA GLU A 443 22.27 -3.26 -20.05
C GLU A 443 21.46 -3.53 -21.32
N ALA A 444 20.38 -4.29 -21.19
CA ALA A 444 19.49 -4.60 -22.30
C ALA A 444 18.68 -3.39 -22.80
N LEU A 445 18.42 -2.39 -21.94
CA LEU A 445 17.76 -1.14 -22.32
C LEU A 445 18.68 -0.22 -23.13
N ARG A 446 19.99 -0.31 -22.94
CA ARG A 446 20.96 0.59 -23.57
C ARG A 446 20.95 0.44 -25.09
N GLY A 447 20.66 1.53 -25.77
CA GLY A 447 20.61 1.58 -27.24
C GLY A 447 19.36 0.93 -27.87
N LEU A 448 18.35 0.52 -27.09
CA LEU A 448 17.09 0.07 -27.67
C LEU A 448 16.35 1.22 -28.36
N ALA A 449 15.97 0.99 -29.61
CA ALA A 449 15.13 1.89 -30.39
C ALA A 449 13.71 1.34 -30.48
N PHE A 450 12.71 2.19 -30.21
CA PHE A 450 11.30 1.83 -30.28
C PHE A 450 10.59 2.60 -31.41
N ARG A 451 9.65 1.95 -32.09
CA ARG A 451 8.73 2.62 -33.00
C ARG A 451 7.56 3.23 -32.19
N GLY A 452 7.75 4.44 -31.69
CA GLY A 452 6.80 5.12 -30.80
C GLY A 452 7.08 4.87 -29.33
N VAL A 453 6.21 5.37 -28.44
CA VAL A 453 6.41 5.25 -26.99
C VAL A 453 6.26 3.79 -26.55
N PRO A 454 7.30 3.17 -25.95
CA PRO A 454 7.22 1.78 -25.50
C PRO A 454 6.19 1.62 -24.38
N GLN A 455 5.56 0.46 -24.32
CA GLN A 455 4.79 0.06 -23.14
C GLN A 455 5.71 -0.68 -22.16
N GLU A 456 5.42 -0.64 -20.88
CA GLU A 456 6.23 -1.29 -19.84
C GLU A 456 6.49 -2.78 -20.13
N LYS A 457 5.49 -3.49 -20.67
CA LYS A 457 5.61 -4.91 -21.05
C LYS A 457 6.62 -5.19 -22.16
N ASP A 458 7.01 -4.16 -22.93
CA ASP A 458 7.94 -4.27 -24.05
C ASP A 458 9.39 -3.98 -23.61
N LEU A 459 9.57 -3.56 -22.36
CA LEU A 459 10.87 -3.24 -21.80
C LEU A 459 11.51 -4.46 -21.11
N PRO A 460 12.81 -4.69 -21.32
CA PRO A 460 13.52 -5.80 -20.71
C PRO A 460 13.67 -5.63 -19.19
N THR A 461 13.53 -6.74 -18.49
CA THR A 461 13.71 -6.83 -17.04
C THR A 461 14.80 -7.83 -16.69
N LYS A 462 15.49 -7.58 -15.59
CA LYS A 462 16.54 -8.46 -15.08
C LYS A 462 15.92 -9.70 -14.44
N GLU A 463 16.21 -10.85 -15.04
CA GLU A 463 15.60 -12.12 -14.63
C GLU A 463 15.84 -12.43 -13.15
N GLY A 464 14.75 -12.72 -12.42
CA GLY A 464 14.78 -13.06 -11.00
C GLY A 464 15.12 -11.90 -10.07
N LEU A 465 15.19 -10.65 -10.56
CA LEU A 465 15.41 -9.46 -9.73
C LEU A 465 14.15 -8.61 -9.62
N TRP A 466 13.75 -8.32 -8.40
CA TRP A 466 12.51 -7.64 -8.07
C TRP A 466 12.72 -6.50 -7.09
N LEU A 467 11.88 -5.49 -7.14
CA LEU A 467 11.94 -4.29 -6.30
C LEU A 467 10.65 -4.15 -5.49
N CYS A 468 10.80 -3.80 -4.20
CA CYS A 468 9.71 -3.35 -3.34
C CYS A 468 10.25 -2.21 -2.45
N ALA A 469 10.33 -1.01 -3.00
CA ALA A 469 11.07 0.10 -2.42
C ALA A 469 10.33 1.44 -2.53
N ALA A 470 10.97 2.51 -2.08
CA ALA A 470 10.49 3.89 -2.18
C ALA A 470 9.11 4.14 -1.53
N MET A 471 8.85 3.53 -0.37
CA MET A 471 7.57 3.69 0.34
C MET A 471 7.38 5.10 0.93
N GLY A 472 8.42 5.94 0.94
CA GLY A 472 8.37 7.28 1.50
C GLY A 472 7.90 7.28 2.96
N SER A 473 6.97 8.17 3.28
CA SER A 473 6.35 8.27 4.61
C SER A 473 5.13 7.35 4.77
N ARG A 474 4.79 6.52 3.77
CA ARG A 474 3.55 5.74 3.74
C ARG A 474 3.79 4.23 3.77
N GLY A 475 4.93 3.78 4.29
CA GLY A 475 5.27 2.36 4.38
C GLY A 475 4.24 1.52 5.12
N ILE A 476 3.57 2.06 6.14
CA ILE A 476 2.49 1.40 6.86
C ILE A 476 1.29 1.18 5.92
N THR A 477 0.88 2.24 5.24
CA THR A 477 -0.29 2.22 4.36
C THR A 477 -0.08 1.33 3.15
N TRP A 478 1.10 1.38 2.51
CA TRP A 478 1.35 0.71 1.24
C TRP A 478 2.02 -0.65 1.33
N GLY A 479 2.74 -0.92 2.43
CA GLY A 479 3.65 -2.07 2.50
C GLY A 479 3.00 -3.41 2.14
N ARG A 480 1.85 -3.72 2.74
CA ARG A 480 1.12 -4.96 2.43
C ARG A 480 0.60 -5.00 1.00
N LEU A 481 -0.02 -3.92 0.53
CA LEU A 481 -0.55 -3.83 -0.83
C LEU A 481 0.57 -4.04 -1.87
N CYS A 482 1.70 -3.37 -1.66
CA CYS A 482 2.88 -3.48 -2.53
C CYS A 482 3.46 -4.91 -2.51
N ALA A 483 3.61 -5.52 -1.35
CA ALA A 483 4.11 -6.88 -1.22
C ALA A 483 3.20 -7.90 -1.92
N GLN A 484 1.90 -7.81 -1.73
CA GLN A 484 0.94 -8.69 -2.40
C GLN A 484 0.92 -8.46 -3.91
N THR A 485 1.01 -7.21 -4.38
CA THR A 485 1.09 -6.89 -5.81
C THR A 485 2.34 -7.52 -6.42
N LEU A 486 3.51 -7.37 -5.75
CA LEU A 486 4.77 -7.95 -6.19
C LEU A 486 4.70 -9.48 -6.30
N VAL A 487 4.26 -10.14 -5.23
CA VAL A 487 4.26 -11.62 -5.19
C VAL A 487 3.30 -12.20 -6.21
N ARG A 488 2.19 -11.53 -6.50
CA ARG A 488 1.29 -11.92 -7.60
C ARG A 488 1.93 -11.74 -8.97
N GLU A 489 2.67 -10.67 -9.18
CA GLU A 489 3.42 -10.46 -10.42
C GLU A 489 4.49 -11.54 -10.60
N MET A 490 5.23 -11.88 -9.55
CA MET A 490 6.21 -12.98 -9.55
C MET A 490 5.57 -14.33 -9.94
N ALA A 491 4.35 -14.59 -9.46
CA ALA A 491 3.58 -15.79 -9.76
C ALA A 491 2.89 -15.74 -11.14
N GLY A 492 2.95 -14.63 -11.86
CA GLY A 492 2.18 -14.44 -13.09
C GLY A 492 0.66 -14.40 -12.89
N GLU A 493 0.21 -14.17 -11.66
CA GLU A 493 -1.20 -14.06 -11.32
C GLU A 493 -1.80 -12.73 -11.81
N ALA A 494 -3.12 -12.68 -11.89
CA ALA A 494 -3.82 -11.43 -12.16
C ALA A 494 -3.52 -10.39 -11.08
N PRO A 495 -3.25 -9.11 -11.44
CA PRO A 495 -2.94 -8.07 -10.48
C PRO A 495 -4.13 -7.78 -9.54
N LEU A 496 -3.83 -7.36 -8.31
CA LEU A 496 -4.84 -6.89 -7.34
C LEU A 496 -5.45 -5.54 -7.73
N LEU A 497 -4.66 -4.73 -8.40
CA LEU A 497 -4.97 -3.36 -8.76
C LEU A 497 -5.36 -3.28 -10.23
N GLU A 498 -6.12 -2.25 -10.58
CA GLU A 498 -6.35 -1.90 -11.98
C GLU A 498 -5.03 -1.59 -12.71
N ALA A 499 -4.99 -1.82 -14.02
CA ALA A 499 -3.76 -1.73 -14.82
C ALA A 499 -3.05 -0.37 -14.69
N ALA A 500 -3.80 0.72 -14.59
CA ALA A 500 -3.23 2.05 -14.41
C ALA A 500 -2.47 2.21 -13.08
N LEU A 501 -2.96 1.61 -12.00
CA LEU A 501 -2.29 1.64 -10.69
C LEU A 501 -1.11 0.67 -10.65
N VAL A 502 -1.20 -0.48 -11.31
CA VAL A 502 -0.05 -1.40 -11.46
C VAL A 502 1.09 -0.70 -12.21
N GLY A 503 0.78 -0.04 -13.34
CA GLY A 503 1.75 0.75 -14.08
C GLY A 503 2.34 1.91 -13.26
N ALA A 504 1.52 2.56 -12.42
CA ALA A 504 1.99 3.61 -11.52
C ALA A 504 2.96 3.10 -10.42
N LEU A 505 2.97 1.81 -10.13
CA LEU A 505 3.92 1.17 -9.20
C LEU A 505 5.15 0.59 -9.91
N SER A 506 5.05 0.24 -11.19
CA SER A 506 6.08 -0.45 -11.95
C SER A 506 7.41 0.34 -11.98
N PRO A 507 8.56 -0.31 -11.74
CA PRO A 507 9.86 0.33 -11.94
C PRO A 507 10.10 0.81 -13.37
N LEU A 508 9.51 0.13 -14.35
CA LEU A 508 9.66 0.43 -15.79
C LEU A 508 9.02 1.76 -16.20
N ARG A 509 8.13 2.32 -15.38
CA ARG A 509 7.53 3.64 -15.64
C ARG A 509 8.54 4.77 -15.79
N PHE A 510 9.69 4.66 -15.12
CA PHE A 510 10.75 5.66 -15.24
C PHE A 510 11.45 5.59 -16.59
N ALA A 511 11.73 4.39 -17.09
CA ALA A 511 12.29 4.21 -18.43
C ALA A 511 11.34 4.74 -19.52
N VAL A 512 10.03 4.48 -19.41
CA VAL A 512 9.02 5.05 -20.32
C VAL A 512 8.97 6.57 -20.25
N ARG A 513 9.11 7.12 -19.04
CA ARG A 513 9.12 8.58 -18.81
C ARG A 513 10.37 9.22 -19.42
N ASP A 514 11.54 8.62 -19.21
CA ASP A 514 12.80 9.07 -19.79
C ASP A 514 12.75 9.07 -21.31
N TYR A 515 12.26 8.00 -21.91
CA TYR A 515 12.06 7.90 -23.36
C TYR A 515 11.15 9.01 -23.91
N ARG A 516 10.07 9.35 -23.20
CA ARG A 516 9.18 10.47 -23.59
C ARG A 516 9.87 11.82 -23.47
N ALA A 517 10.66 12.03 -22.43
CA ALA A 517 11.38 13.28 -22.19
C ALA A 517 12.50 13.51 -23.20
N SER A 518 13.14 12.44 -23.68
CA SER A 518 14.19 12.48 -24.71
C SER A 518 13.67 12.70 -26.14
N GLY A 519 12.35 12.82 -26.33
CA GLY A 519 11.73 12.96 -27.65
C GLY A 519 11.77 11.70 -28.50
N GLY A 520 11.90 10.52 -27.88
CA GLY A 520 11.97 9.23 -28.58
C GLY A 520 13.39 8.79 -28.92
N GLY A 521 14.37 9.35 -28.22
CA GLY A 521 15.75 8.88 -28.26
C GLY A 521 15.97 7.53 -27.55
N ALA A 522 17.22 7.09 -27.44
CA ALA A 522 17.56 5.90 -26.68
C ALA A 522 17.25 6.08 -25.19
N ILE A 523 16.76 5.03 -24.53
CA ILE A 523 16.71 4.95 -23.07
C ILE A 523 18.16 4.71 -22.61
N LEU A 524 18.74 5.59 -21.79
CA LEU A 524 20.16 5.61 -21.36
C LEU A 524 21.15 6.07 -22.41
#